data_77d89f3aec011a3365574d144849cf59
#
_entry.id   77d89f3aec011a3365574d144849cf59
#
_cell.length_a   1.000
_cell.length_b   1.000
_cell.length_c   1.000
_cell.angle_alpha   90.00
_cell.angle_beta   90.00
_cell.angle_gamma   90.00
#
_symmetry.space_group_name_H-M   'P 1'
#
loop_
_entity.id
_entity.type
_entity.pdbx_description
1 polymer ?
#
loop_
_entity_poly.entity_id
_entity_poly.type
_entity_poly.pdbx_seq_one_letter_code
_entity_poly.pdbx_strand_id
1 'polypeptide(L)'
;MEIQRTANAGVLLKLDGVKILLDGFCGTVGPYMATPDAVSQSLLSNPPDLLAFTHSHEDHFDAALVSQYRKQTLRPVLGPENLPYGTTTRGIAVGGVSIQPVKSRHIGKDYSATPHVSYVIRGSKTVWFLGDATPSQWHGIAERADVVIAPFAYALSESAWKLTSALTDAVVLIHMPLKENDPAGLWPQVERITQNVLFPNLHIPAIGETVILR
;
A
#
# COMPACT_ATOMS: atom_id res chain seq x y z
N MET A 1 -4.11 -15.62 -3.93
CA MET A 1 -3.88 -14.17 -3.91
C MET A 1 -2.41 -13.88 -4.18
N GLU A 2 -2.10 -12.87 -5.02
CA GLU A 2 -0.74 -12.43 -5.31
C GLU A 2 -0.58 -10.96 -4.95
N ILE A 3 0.55 -10.60 -4.33
CA ILE A 3 0.91 -9.23 -3.96
C ILE A 3 2.30 -8.96 -4.52
N GLN A 4 2.40 -8.15 -5.56
CA GLN A 4 3.67 -7.76 -6.16
C GLN A 4 4.02 -6.34 -5.73
N ARG A 5 5.21 -6.13 -5.16
CA ARG A 5 5.70 -4.77 -4.91
C ARG A 5 6.11 -4.13 -6.24
N THR A 6 5.47 -3.01 -6.58
CA THR A 6 5.68 -2.33 -7.87
C THR A 6 6.55 -1.09 -7.76
N ALA A 7 6.56 -0.47 -6.59
CA ALA A 7 7.29 0.77 -6.33
C ALA A 7 7.66 0.85 -4.85
N ASN A 8 8.06 2.02 -4.38
CA ASN A 8 8.37 2.29 -2.98
C ASN A 8 7.26 1.80 -2.02
N ALA A 9 6.11 2.43 -2.05
CA ALA A 9 4.91 2.05 -1.29
C ALA A 9 3.89 1.27 -2.14
N GLY A 10 4.17 1.11 -3.44
CA GLY A 10 3.23 0.57 -4.41
C GLY A 10 3.17 -0.94 -4.45
N VAL A 11 1.95 -1.47 -4.56
CA VAL A 11 1.71 -2.90 -4.80
C VAL A 11 0.64 -3.14 -5.86
N LEU A 12 0.84 -4.16 -6.67
CA LEU A 12 -0.19 -4.76 -7.52
C LEU A 12 -0.77 -5.98 -6.79
N LEU A 13 -1.99 -5.82 -6.30
CA LEU A 13 -2.76 -6.91 -5.71
C LEU A 13 -3.57 -7.61 -6.82
N LYS A 14 -3.43 -8.95 -6.90
CA LYS A 14 -4.31 -9.81 -7.70
C LYS A 14 -5.14 -10.69 -6.76
N LEU A 15 -6.43 -10.45 -6.75
CA LEU A 15 -7.41 -11.14 -5.92
C LEU A 15 -8.62 -11.53 -6.77
N ASP A 16 -8.98 -12.80 -6.79
CA ASP A 16 -10.14 -13.34 -7.50
C ASP A 16 -10.24 -12.92 -8.98
N GLY A 17 -9.08 -12.83 -9.66
CA GLY A 17 -8.98 -12.42 -11.05
C GLY A 17 -8.94 -10.90 -11.27
N VAL A 18 -9.15 -10.09 -10.22
CA VAL A 18 -9.10 -8.62 -10.27
C VAL A 18 -7.70 -8.12 -9.95
N LYS A 19 -7.21 -7.16 -10.74
CA LYS A 19 -5.93 -6.47 -10.56
C LYS A 19 -6.16 -5.07 -10.00
N ILE A 20 -5.66 -4.81 -8.79
CA ILE A 20 -5.76 -3.53 -8.10
C ILE A 20 -4.35 -2.98 -7.88
N LEU A 21 -4.06 -1.80 -8.39
CA LEU A 21 -2.80 -1.11 -8.15
C LEU A 21 -3.00 -0.09 -7.02
N LEU A 22 -2.29 -0.32 -5.92
CA LEU A 22 -2.35 0.48 -4.69
C LEU A 22 -1.05 1.29 -4.58
N ASP A 23 -1.12 2.63 -4.57
CA ASP A 23 0.03 3.57 -4.51
C ASP A 23 1.17 3.23 -5.51
N GLY A 24 0.84 2.54 -6.60
CA GLY A 24 1.83 1.92 -7.47
C GLY A 24 2.31 2.78 -8.63
N PHE A 25 1.80 4.00 -8.79
CA PHE A 25 2.32 5.04 -9.67
C PHE A 25 2.79 6.21 -8.80
N CYS A 26 4.08 6.27 -8.53
CA CYS A 26 4.68 7.26 -7.63
C CYS A 26 5.97 7.86 -8.19
N GLY A 27 6.34 9.01 -7.66
CA GLY A 27 7.59 9.73 -7.95
C GLY A 27 8.71 9.38 -6.97
N THR A 28 9.83 10.11 -7.05
CA THR A 28 10.99 9.95 -6.16
C THR A 28 10.97 10.99 -5.05
N VAL A 29 11.14 10.54 -3.80
CA VAL A 29 11.28 11.42 -2.63
C VAL A 29 12.39 10.89 -1.73
N GLY A 30 13.45 11.66 -1.55
CA GLY A 30 14.59 11.26 -0.71
C GLY A 30 15.17 9.91 -1.13
N PRO A 31 15.24 8.91 -0.22
CA PRO A 31 15.75 7.57 -0.54
C PRO A 31 14.73 6.68 -1.24
N TYR A 32 13.50 7.15 -1.44
CA TYR A 32 12.39 6.40 -2.01
C TYR A 32 12.34 6.60 -3.52
N MET A 33 12.37 5.50 -4.25
CA MET A 33 12.41 5.53 -5.72
C MET A 33 11.01 5.65 -6.32
N ALA A 34 10.94 6.34 -7.44
CA ALA A 34 9.77 6.31 -8.33
C ALA A 34 9.43 4.87 -8.77
N THR A 35 8.22 4.70 -9.27
CA THR A 35 7.87 3.48 -10.01
C THR A 35 8.85 3.30 -11.17
N PRO A 36 9.62 2.19 -11.23
CA PRO A 36 10.58 1.97 -12.32
C PRO A 36 9.91 1.99 -13.69
N ASP A 37 10.59 2.55 -14.70
CA ASP A 37 10.04 2.71 -16.05
C ASP A 37 9.53 1.38 -16.64
N ALA A 38 10.27 0.29 -16.48
CA ALA A 38 9.84 -1.02 -16.96
C ALA A 38 8.56 -1.51 -16.28
N VAL A 39 8.37 -1.19 -14.99
CA VAL A 39 7.15 -1.53 -14.23
C VAL A 39 5.98 -0.66 -14.70
N SER A 40 6.16 0.65 -14.79
CA SER A 40 5.11 1.57 -15.25
C SER A 40 4.66 1.27 -16.68
N GLN A 41 5.59 0.98 -17.59
CA GLN A 41 5.27 0.56 -18.96
C GLN A 41 4.50 -0.76 -19.00
N SER A 42 4.89 -1.74 -18.19
CA SER A 42 4.17 -3.02 -18.08
C SER A 42 2.75 -2.82 -17.56
N LEU A 43 2.58 -1.99 -16.52
CA LEU A 43 1.27 -1.66 -15.94
C LEU A 43 0.38 -0.87 -16.92
N LEU A 44 0.95 0.01 -17.73
CA LEU A 44 0.21 0.75 -18.75
C LEU A 44 -0.14 -0.13 -19.97
N SER A 45 0.72 -1.08 -20.33
CA SER A 45 0.46 -2.02 -21.45
C SER A 45 -0.58 -3.09 -21.09
N ASN A 46 -0.66 -3.49 -19.80
CA ASN A 46 -1.64 -4.43 -19.27
C ASN A 46 -2.29 -3.84 -18.02
N PRO A 47 -3.15 -2.83 -18.20
CA PRO A 47 -3.59 -1.98 -17.11
C PRO A 47 -4.36 -2.74 -16.03
N PRO A 48 -4.14 -2.38 -14.74
CA PRO A 48 -4.95 -2.89 -13.63
C PRO A 48 -6.41 -2.47 -13.78
N ASP A 49 -7.31 -3.23 -13.16
CA ASP A 49 -8.74 -2.97 -13.23
C ASP A 49 -9.16 -1.75 -12.40
N LEU A 50 -8.32 -1.38 -11.44
CA LEU A 50 -8.52 -0.24 -10.55
C LEU A 50 -7.17 0.34 -10.13
N LEU A 51 -7.10 1.67 -10.02
CA LEU A 51 -6.06 2.36 -9.23
C LEU A 51 -6.66 2.85 -7.91
N ALA A 52 -5.90 2.74 -6.82
CA ALA A 52 -6.28 3.32 -5.54
C ALA A 52 -5.04 3.97 -4.88
N PHE A 53 -5.21 5.20 -4.43
CA PHE A 53 -4.16 6.00 -3.80
C PHE A 53 -4.55 6.37 -2.39
N THR A 54 -3.62 6.23 -1.44
CA THR A 54 -3.86 6.56 -0.04
C THR A 54 -3.81 8.05 0.22
N HIS A 55 -2.90 8.77 -0.43
CA HIS A 55 -2.71 10.21 -0.29
C HIS A 55 -1.88 10.79 -1.45
N SER A 56 -1.60 12.11 -1.40
CA SER A 56 -1.01 12.85 -2.52
C SER A 56 0.49 13.10 -2.43
N HIS A 57 1.23 12.48 -1.50
CA HIS A 57 2.69 12.61 -1.49
C HIS A 57 3.30 11.97 -2.73
N GLU A 58 4.38 12.54 -3.23
CA GLU A 58 4.99 12.11 -4.49
C GLU A 58 5.48 10.66 -4.47
N ASP A 59 5.92 10.15 -3.33
CA ASP A 59 6.32 8.76 -3.15
C ASP A 59 5.16 7.75 -3.09
N HIS A 60 3.90 8.24 -3.21
CA HIS A 60 2.68 7.44 -3.33
C HIS A 60 1.89 7.75 -4.60
N PHE A 61 2.04 8.95 -5.18
CA PHE A 61 1.21 9.42 -6.29
C PHE A 61 2.01 10.16 -7.35
N ASP A 62 1.89 9.71 -8.61
CA ASP A 62 2.40 10.40 -9.80
C ASP A 62 1.25 10.79 -10.74
N ALA A 63 1.01 12.10 -10.85
CA ALA A 63 -0.07 12.65 -11.65
C ALA A 63 0.09 12.37 -13.15
N ALA A 64 1.33 12.28 -13.67
CA ALA A 64 1.58 12.04 -15.08
C ALA A 64 1.26 10.60 -15.47
N LEU A 65 1.69 9.63 -14.67
CA LEU A 65 1.37 8.20 -14.88
C LEU A 65 -0.13 7.94 -14.75
N VAL A 66 -0.80 8.54 -13.75
CA VAL A 66 -2.26 8.44 -13.59
C VAL A 66 -2.99 9.05 -14.78
N SER A 67 -2.52 10.20 -15.29
CA SER A 67 -3.07 10.82 -16.51
C SER A 67 -2.94 9.89 -17.73
N GLN A 68 -1.79 9.22 -17.90
CA GLN A 68 -1.60 8.25 -18.98
C GLN A 68 -2.56 7.06 -18.86
N TYR A 69 -2.67 6.48 -17.68
CA TYR A 69 -3.62 5.40 -17.41
C TYR A 69 -5.07 5.80 -17.76
N ARG A 70 -5.50 6.98 -17.34
CA ARG A 70 -6.84 7.49 -17.62
C ARG A 70 -7.12 7.78 -19.09
N LYS A 71 -6.10 8.18 -19.86
CA LYS A 71 -6.23 8.33 -21.32
C LYS A 71 -6.41 6.99 -22.04
N GLN A 72 -5.92 5.92 -21.47
CA GLN A 72 -5.95 4.58 -22.06
C GLN A 72 -7.16 3.77 -21.58
N THR A 73 -7.74 4.10 -20.42
CA THR A 73 -8.79 3.30 -19.79
C THR A 73 -9.91 4.18 -19.23
N LEU A 74 -11.10 3.61 -19.14
CA LEU A 74 -12.22 4.20 -18.39
C LEU A 74 -12.36 3.59 -16.98
N ARG A 75 -11.32 2.88 -16.53
CA ARG A 75 -11.31 2.18 -15.25
C ARG A 75 -11.23 3.16 -14.07
N PRO A 76 -11.81 2.81 -12.91
CA PRO A 76 -11.88 3.72 -11.78
C PRO A 76 -10.52 4.04 -11.18
N VAL A 77 -10.45 5.25 -10.59
CA VAL A 77 -9.33 5.69 -9.75
C VAL A 77 -9.95 6.13 -8.42
N LEU A 78 -9.49 5.54 -7.31
CA LEU A 78 -9.87 5.90 -5.96
C LEU A 78 -8.78 6.73 -5.30
N GLY A 79 -9.18 7.63 -4.39
CA GLY A 79 -8.24 8.42 -3.59
C GLY A 79 -8.95 9.48 -2.76
N PRO A 80 -8.23 10.19 -1.90
CA PRO A 80 -8.78 11.31 -1.15
C PRO A 80 -9.19 12.46 -2.06
N GLU A 81 -10.06 13.34 -1.55
CA GLU A 81 -10.71 14.41 -2.31
C GLU A 81 -9.74 15.43 -2.93
N ASN A 82 -8.54 15.56 -2.40
CA ASN A 82 -7.51 16.48 -2.91
C ASN A 82 -6.73 15.92 -4.12
N LEU A 83 -6.94 14.65 -4.50
CA LEU A 83 -6.30 14.10 -5.68
C LEU A 83 -7.01 14.54 -6.97
N PRO A 84 -6.27 14.83 -8.03
CA PRO A 84 -6.83 15.18 -9.34
C PRO A 84 -7.48 13.95 -10.02
N TYR A 85 -8.08 14.18 -11.19
CA TYR A 85 -8.61 13.17 -12.12
C TYR A 85 -9.88 12.46 -11.68
N GLY A 86 -10.75 13.12 -10.92
CA GLY A 86 -12.07 12.61 -10.60
C GLY A 86 -12.06 11.34 -9.76
N THR A 87 -11.14 11.29 -8.82
CA THR A 87 -11.08 10.23 -7.81
C THR A 87 -12.34 10.21 -6.95
N THR A 88 -12.66 9.08 -6.36
CA THR A 88 -13.78 8.93 -5.44
C THR A 88 -13.32 8.32 -4.12
N THR A 89 -13.90 8.81 -3.02
CA THR A 89 -13.73 8.22 -1.68
C THR A 89 -14.82 7.19 -1.34
N ARG A 90 -15.76 6.97 -2.25
CA ARG A 90 -16.80 5.94 -2.07
C ARG A 90 -16.23 4.57 -2.40
N GLY A 91 -16.61 3.56 -1.60
CA GLY A 91 -16.32 2.17 -1.91
C GLY A 91 -16.97 1.73 -3.22
N ILE A 92 -16.28 0.86 -3.93
CA ILE A 92 -16.75 0.26 -5.18
C ILE A 92 -16.54 -1.24 -5.18
N ALA A 93 -17.18 -1.93 -6.12
CA ALA A 93 -16.91 -3.34 -6.42
C ALA A 93 -16.46 -3.49 -7.87
N VAL A 94 -15.46 -4.32 -8.11
CA VAL A 94 -14.94 -4.68 -9.42
C VAL A 94 -14.77 -6.20 -9.45
N GLY A 95 -15.38 -6.88 -10.44
CA GLY A 95 -15.22 -8.34 -10.61
C GLY A 95 -15.57 -9.18 -9.37
N GLY A 96 -16.47 -8.70 -8.49
CA GLY A 96 -16.82 -9.39 -7.24
C GLY A 96 -15.93 -9.02 -6.04
N VAL A 97 -14.84 -8.28 -6.25
CA VAL A 97 -13.99 -7.76 -5.18
C VAL A 97 -14.49 -6.39 -4.75
N SER A 98 -14.76 -6.19 -3.47
CA SER A 98 -15.14 -4.89 -2.92
C SER A 98 -13.90 -4.16 -2.38
N ILE A 99 -13.82 -2.86 -2.69
CA ILE A 99 -12.75 -1.96 -2.25
C ILE A 99 -13.39 -0.81 -1.48
N GLN A 100 -13.13 -0.76 -0.16
CA GLN A 100 -13.71 0.23 0.74
C GLN A 100 -12.61 1.16 1.25
N PRO A 101 -12.62 2.47 0.89
CA PRO A 101 -11.75 3.45 1.52
C PRO A 101 -12.19 3.68 2.97
N VAL A 102 -11.22 3.78 3.86
CA VAL A 102 -11.39 4.09 5.27
C VAL A 102 -10.60 5.36 5.57
N LYS A 103 -11.32 6.43 5.94
CA LYS A 103 -10.65 7.67 6.31
C LYS A 103 -9.67 7.42 7.44
N SER A 104 -8.44 7.82 7.25
CA SER A 104 -7.35 7.61 8.20
C SER A 104 -6.52 8.88 8.33
N ARG A 105 -5.72 8.96 9.40
CA ARG A 105 -4.79 10.06 9.64
C ARG A 105 -3.38 9.62 9.29
N HIS A 106 -2.68 10.46 8.55
CA HIS A 106 -1.30 10.22 8.18
C HIS A 106 -0.37 10.12 9.41
N ILE A 107 0.60 9.23 9.33
CA ILE A 107 1.68 9.08 10.31
C ILE A 107 2.55 10.36 10.32
N GLY A 108 3.13 10.67 11.48
CA GLY A 108 3.96 11.87 11.62
C GLY A 108 3.15 13.12 11.92
N LYS A 109 3.66 13.92 12.86
CA LYS A 109 2.99 15.12 13.35
C LYS A 109 2.84 16.18 12.25
N ASP A 110 3.87 16.33 11.44
CA ASP A 110 3.93 17.35 10.40
C ASP A 110 3.01 17.05 9.21
N TYR A 111 2.62 15.80 9.03
CA TYR A 111 1.74 15.33 7.96
C TYR A 111 0.30 15.07 8.43
N SER A 112 -0.03 15.39 9.67
CA SER A 112 -1.35 15.09 10.27
C SER A 112 -2.55 15.78 9.58
N ALA A 113 -2.29 16.84 8.81
CA ALA A 113 -3.29 17.55 7.99
C ALA A 113 -3.42 16.99 6.57
N THR A 114 -2.54 16.07 6.15
CA THR A 114 -2.62 15.45 4.81
C THR A 114 -3.86 14.57 4.71
N PRO A 115 -4.79 14.83 3.77
CA PRO A 115 -5.92 13.94 3.53
C PRO A 115 -5.43 12.53 3.19
N HIS A 116 -5.87 11.55 3.96
CA HIS A 116 -5.40 10.17 3.86
C HIS A 116 -6.55 9.18 3.97
N VAL A 117 -6.50 8.13 3.17
CA VAL A 117 -7.41 6.98 3.24
C VAL A 117 -6.59 5.69 3.22
N SER A 118 -7.02 4.70 3.98
CA SER A 118 -6.57 3.32 3.85
C SER A 118 -7.63 2.52 3.11
N TYR A 119 -7.33 1.30 2.71
CA TYR A 119 -8.28 0.46 1.99
C TYR A 119 -8.50 -0.88 2.67
N VAL A 120 -9.77 -1.27 2.79
CA VAL A 120 -10.18 -2.63 3.11
C VAL A 120 -10.73 -3.26 1.83
N ILE A 121 -10.08 -4.33 1.38
CA ILE A 121 -10.37 -5.02 0.13
C ILE A 121 -10.88 -6.41 0.48
N ARG A 122 -12.05 -6.78 -0.02
CA ARG A 122 -12.70 -8.05 0.28
C ARG A 122 -13.08 -8.79 -0.99
N GLY A 123 -12.61 -10.02 -1.07
CA GLY A 123 -12.98 -11.05 -2.03
C GLY A 123 -12.98 -12.40 -1.32
N SER A 124 -12.35 -13.43 -1.88
CA SER A 124 -12.09 -14.71 -1.19
C SER A 124 -11.14 -14.54 0.01
N LYS A 125 -10.41 -13.46 0.05
CA LYS A 125 -9.53 -13.02 1.14
C LYS A 125 -9.81 -11.56 1.47
N THR A 126 -9.55 -11.18 2.73
CA THR A 126 -9.60 -9.79 3.19
C THR A 126 -8.18 -9.22 3.28
N VAL A 127 -7.95 -8.11 2.59
CA VAL A 127 -6.67 -7.40 2.55
C VAL A 127 -6.85 -6.00 3.13
N TRP A 128 -5.99 -5.63 4.05
CA TRP A 128 -5.91 -4.25 4.53
C TRP A 128 -4.65 -3.60 3.97
N PHE A 129 -4.84 -2.52 3.21
CA PHE A 129 -3.77 -1.66 2.72
C PHE A 129 -3.77 -0.37 3.53
N LEU A 130 -2.75 -0.20 4.37
CA LEU A 130 -2.76 0.87 5.36
C LEU A 130 -2.23 2.20 4.80
N GLY A 131 -1.38 2.16 3.76
CA GLY A 131 -0.61 3.34 3.36
C GLY A 131 0.16 3.88 4.56
N ASP A 132 0.27 5.17 4.67
CA ASP A 132 0.93 5.84 5.80
C ASP A 132 -0.01 6.21 6.95
N ALA A 133 -1.02 5.37 7.21
CA ALA A 133 -1.96 5.59 8.31
C ALA A 133 -1.29 5.48 9.69
N THR A 134 -1.73 6.31 10.64
CA THR A 134 -1.27 6.17 12.04
C THR A 134 -1.83 4.90 12.69
N PRO A 135 -1.00 4.09 13.40
CA PRO A 135 -1.44 2.83 14.00
C PRO A 135 -2.61 2.98 14.98
N SER A 136 -2.71 4.10 15.67
CA SER A 136 -3.76 4.33 16.69
C SER A 136 -5.19 4.24 16.15
N GLN A 137 -5.39 4.36 14.84
CA GLN A 137 -6.72 4.28 14.22
C GLN A 137 -7.27 2.86 14.14
N TRP A 138 -6.41 1.87 14.27
CA TRP A 138 -6.79 0.45 14.17
C TRP A 138 -7.12 -0.18 15.54
N HIS A 139 -7.01 0.59 16.63
CA HIS A 139 -7.42 0.12 17.96
C HIS A 139 -8.93 -0.14 18.03
N GLY A 140 -9.29 -1.30 18.56
CA GLY A 140 -10.70 -1.67 18.78
C GLY A 140 -11.42 -2.18 17.54
N ILE A 141 -10.74 -2.34 16.39
CA ILE A 141 -11.33 -2.99 15.23
C ILE A 141 -11.34 -4.50 15.46
N ALA A 142 -12.54 -5.08 15.42
CA ALA A 142 -12.74 -6.52 15.65
C ALA A 142 -12.49 -7.38 14.38
N GLU A 143 -12.59 -6.78 13.19
CA GLU A 143 -12.39 -7.49 11.94
C GLU A 143 -10.91 -7.80 11.74
N ARG A 144 -10.58 -9.07 11.52
CA ARG A 144 -9.23 -9.50 11.13
C ARG A 144 -9.10 -9.52 9.62
N ALA A 145 -7.90 -9.25 9.14
CA ALA A 145 -7.53 -9.43 7.74
C ALA A 145 -6.78 -10.75 7.53
N ASP A 146 -6.89 -11.34 6.35
CA ASP A 146 -5.98 -12.42 5.94
C ASP A 146 -4.55 -11.91 5.77
N VAL A 147 -4.40 -10.65 5.31
CA VAL A 147 -3.12 -9.98 5.21
C VAL A 147 -3.26 -8.47 5.46
N VAL A 148 -2.27 -7.90 6.12
CA VAL A 148 -2.08 -6.45 6.26
C VAL A 148 -0.86 -6.04 5.44
N ILE A 149 -1.03 -5.07 4.55
CA ILE A 149 0.06 -4.41 3.83
C ILE A 149 0.32 -3.09 4.56
N ALA A 150 1.48 -2.99 5.21
CA ALA A 150 1.82 -1.91 6.12
C ALA A 150 3.14 -1.23 5.75
N PRO A 151 3.31 0.08 6.05
CA PRO A 151 4.59 0.75 5.88
C PRO A 151 5.60 0.28 6.95
N PHE A 152 6.90 0.38 6.65
CA PHE A 152 7.96 0.01 7.59
C PHE A 152 7.83 0.68 8.96
N ALA A 153 7.23 1.86 9.01
CA ALA A 153 7.04 2.61 10.25
C ALA A 153 6.27 1.81 11.34
N TYR A 154 5.43 0.86 10.93
CA TYR A 154 4.77 -0.05 11.87
C TYR A 154 5.76 -1.01 12.54
N ALA A 155 6.79 -1.44 11.83
CA ALA A 155 7.84 -2.29 12.37
C ALA A 155 8.91 -1.51 13.15
N LEU A 156 8.87 -0.18 13.20
CA LEU A 156 9.73 0.64 14.06
C LEU A 156 9.15 0.87 15.46
N SER A 157 7.89 0.49 15.69
CA SER A 157 7.20 0.65 16.97
C SER A 157 6.67 -0.69 17.46
N GLU A 158 7.17 -1.14 18.60
CA GLU A 158 6.72 -2.41 19.21
C GLU A 158 5.20 -2.43 19.45
N SER A 159 4.62 -1.31 19.87
CA SER A 159 3.17 -1.20 20.09
C SER A 159 2.39 -1.29 18.79
N ALA A 160 2.85 -0.63 17.72
CA ALA A 160 2.23 -0.73 16.40
C ALA A 160 2.36 -2.14 15.84
N TRP A 161 3.52 -2.77 16.02
CA TRP A 161 3.77 -4.13 15.59
C TRP A 161 2.88 -5.14 16.31
N LYS A 162 2.72 -5.02 17.63
CA LYS A 162 1.77 -5.83 18.42
C LYS A 162 0.32 -5.62 17.98
N LEU A 163 -0.06 -4.38 17.68
CA LEU A 163 -1.39 -4.09 17.13
C LEU A 163 -1.60 -4.80 15.78
N THR A 164 -0.61 -4.72 14.87
CA THR A 164 -0.67 -5.40 13.58
C THR A 164 -0.84 -6.91 13.76
N SER A 165 -0.13 -7.53 14.72
CA SER A 165 -0.26 -8.96 15.00
C SER A 165 -1.64 -9.37 15.53
N ALA A 166 -2.36 -8.44 16.16
CA ALA A 166 -3.74 -8.70 16.58
C ALA A 166 -4.73 -8.66 15.40
N LEU A 167 -4.37 -8.00 14.30
CA LEU A 167 -5.24 -7.82 13.14
C LEU A 167 -5.07 -8.91 12.07
N THR A 168 -3.90 -9.56 12.00
CA THR A 168 -3.59 -10.52 10.95
C THR A 168 -2.52 -11.51 11.37
N ASP A 169 -2.43 -12.63 10.65
CA ASP A 169 -1.34 -13.60 10.76
C ASP A 169 -0.30 -13.45 9.62
N ALA A 170 -0.55 -12.57 8.64
CA ALA A 170 0.35 -12.30 7.53
C ALA A 170 0.55 -10.79 7.30
N VAL A 171 1.80 -10.36 7.18
CA VAL A 171 2.16 -8.97 6.94
C VAL A 171 3.08 -8.86 5.72
N VAL A 172 2.75 -7.91 4.86
CA VAL A 172 3.65 -7.46 3.80
C VAL A 172 4.11 -6.05 4.15
N LEU A 173 5.39 -5.89 4.49
CA LEU A 173 5.98 -4.57 4.73
C LEU A 173 6.43 -3.94 3.42
N ILE A 174 6.00 -2.70 3.23
CA ILE A 174 6.34 -1.85 2.08
C ILE A 174 6.94 -0.53 2.57
N HIS A 175 7.20 0.38 1.66
CA HIS A 175 7.74 1.70 1.94
C HIS A 175 9.14 1.63 2.57
N MET A 176 9.90 0.57 2.23
CA MET A 176 11.31 0.42 2.62
C MET A 176 12.20 1.02 1.53
N PRO A 177 13.25 1.76 1.90
CA PRO A 177 14.28 2.15 0.94
C PRO A 177 14.98 0.91 0.37
N LEU A 178 15.74 1.06 -0.69
CA LEU A 178 16.65 0.00 -1.13
C LEU A 178 17.70 -0.27 -0.05
N LYS A 179 18.12 -1.52 0.12
CA LYS A 179 19.14 -1.87 1.12
C LYS A 179 20.47 -1.14 0.88
N GLU A 180 20.83 -0.97 -0.38
CA GLU A 180 22.01 -0.24 -0.82
C GLU A 180 21.89 1.29 -0.70
N ASN A 181 20.68 1.81 -0.45
CA ASN A 181 20.41 3.24 -0.27
C ASN A 181 19.51 3.45 0.95
N ASP A 182 20.04 3.18 2.13
CA ASP A 182 19.34 3.32 3.42
C ASP A 182 20.09 4.33 4.34
N PRO A 183 20.02 5.63 4.02
CA PRO A 183 20.76 6.66 4.77
C PRO A 183 20.28 6.81 6.22
N ALA A 184 19.07 6.39 6.53
CA ALA A 184 18.50 6.45 7.87
C ALA A 184 18.72 5.16 8.70
N GLY A 185 19.32 4.13 8.11
CA GLY A 185 19.53 2.83 8.78
C GLY A 185 18.21 2.17 9.18
N LEU A 186 17.20 2.20 8.31
CA LEU A 186 15.87 1.64 8.58
C LEU A 186 15.89 0.12 8.58
N TRP A 187 16.65 -0.50 7.68
CA TRP A 187 16.71 -1.96 7.58
C TRP A 187 17.16 -2.63 8.88
N PRO A 188 18.30 -2.23 9.53
CA PRO A 188 18.68 -2.81 10.81
C PRO A 188 17.65 -2.59 11.92
N GLN A 189 16.94 -1.46 11.90
CA GLN A 189 15.92 -1.17 12.91
C GLN A 189 14.70 -2.09 12.73
N VAL A 190 14.20 -2.23 11.50
CA VAL A 190 13.08 -3.12 11.17
C VAL A 190 13.42 -4.57 11.48
N GLU A 191 14.61 -5.04 11.06
CA GLU A 191 15.08 -6.41 11.32
C GLU A 191 15.14 -6.70 12.83
N ARG A 192 15.65 -5.78 13.64
CA ARG A 192 15.70 -5.94 15.10
C ARG A 192 14.31 -6.10 15.73
N ILE A 193 13.33 -5.31 15.32
CA ILE A 193 11.98 -5.35 15.91
C ILE A 193 11.22 -6.58 15.43
N THR A 194 11.32 -6.90 14.15
CA THR A 194 10.62 -8.04 13.57
C THR A 194 11.15 -9.38 14.06
N GLN A 195 12.43 -9.44 14.48
CA GLN A 195 13.00 -10.63 15.14
C GLN A 195 12.45 -10.83 16.57
N ASN A 196 12.14 -9.74 17.28
CA ASN A 196 11.64 -9.82 18.66
C ASN A 196 10.14 -10.15 18.76
N VAL A 197 9.37 -9.84 17.72
CA VAL A 197 7.94 -10.17 17.63
C VAL A 197 7.77 -11.09 16.45
N LEU A 198 7.68 -12.39 16.70
CA LEU A 198 7.53 -13.40 15.67
C LEU A 198 6.20 -13.22 14.95
N PHE A 199 6.29 -12.93 13.65
CA PHE A 199 5.18 -12.99 12.71
C PHE A 199 5.37 -14.23 11.86
N PRO A 200 4.43 -15.18 11.87
CA PRO A 200 4.59 -16.43 11.14
C PRO A 200 4.72 -16.24 9.63
N ASN A 201 4.12 -15.16 9.09
CA ASN A 201 4.13 -14.84 7.65
C ASN A 201 4.49 -13.37 7.44
N LEU A 202 5.74 -12.99 7.74
CA LEU A 202 6.28 -11.67 7.42
C LEU A 202 7.00 -11.71 6.07
N HIS A 203 6.61 -10.81 5.18
CA HIS A 203 7.22 -10.61 3.87
C HIS A 203 7.69 -9.17 3.72
N ILE A 204 8.92 -8.97 3.23
CA ILE A 204 9.50 -7.66 2.88
C ILE A 204 9.98 -7.76 1.42
N PRO A 205 9.07 -7.72 0.44
CA PRO A 205 9.42 -7.97 -0.94
C PRO A 205 10.30 -6.87 -1.53
N ALA A 206 11.24 -7.25 -2.39
CA ALA A 206 11.93 -6.31 -3.26
C ALA A 206 10.98 -5.76 -4.34
N ILE A 207 11.33 -4.63 -4.98
CA ILE A 207 10.56 -4.12 -6.11
C ILE A 207 10.59 -5.16 -7.25
N GLY A 208 9.42 -5.48 -7.77
CA GLY A 208 9.21 -6.54 -8.77
C GLY A 208 8.93 -7.92 -8.18
N GLU A 209 9.23 -8.16 -6.91
CA GLU A 209 8.98 -9.44 -6.25
C GLU A 209 7.49 -9.63 -5.95
N THR A 210 7.03 -10.88 -6.10
CA THR A 210 5.63 -11.29 -5.83
C THR A 210 5.56 -12.24 -4.65
N VAL A 211 4.75 -11.89 -3.67
CA VAL A 211 4.35 -12.74 -2.55
C VAL A 211 3.07 -13.49 -2.93
N ILE A 212 3.07 -14.81 -2.77
CA ILE A 212 1.88 -15.66 -3.02
C ILE A 212 1.35 -16.15 -1.67
N LEU A 213 0.13 -15.72 -1.33
CA LEU A 213 -0.56 -16.15 -0.12
C LEU A 213 -1.72 -17.10 -0.50
N ARG A 214 -1.65 -18.32 0.00
CA ARG A 214 -2.63 -19.40 -0.25
C ARG A 214 -3.82 -19.35 0.70
#